data_bb21b5e74914f0b69872edccba715776
#
_entry.id   bb21b5e74914f0b69872edccba715776
#
_cell.length_a   1.000
_cell.length_b   1.000
_cell.length_c   1.000
_cell.angle_alpha   90.00
_cell.angle_beta   90.00
_cell.angle_gamma   90.00
#
_symmetry.space_group_name_H-M   'P 1'
#
loop_
_entity.id
_entity.type
_entity.pdbx_description
1 polymer ?
#
loop_
_entity_poly.entity_id
_entity_poly.type
_entity_poly.pdbx_seq_one_letter_code
_entity_poly.pdbx_strand_id
1 'polypeptide(L)'
;VSIDSMNGDTHDAFRGKKGAWERAINALKLVKDAGMTPYMNMTVGKYNVDSEDLKLMLEYSKDKKYTTLINIATPGGMWSEMDTVCINEEDSNHLIEMRKHYKNMLRNLWDPMDRNREGVIGCNTINRLYITPKGDVLPCPYVHIKMGNIHEESLKDISNRGFKIKKFRD
;
A
#
# COMPACT_ATOMS: atom_id res chain seq x y z
N VAL A 1 0.54 4.99 -10.32
CA VAL A 1 1.86 4.48 -10.77
C VAL A 1 2.75 4.28 -9.56
N SER A 2 3.45 3.14 -9.49
CA SER A 2 4.37 2.85 -8.38
C SER A 2 5.75 3.45 -8.66
N ILE A 3 6.24 4.24 -7.69
CA ILE A 3 7.58 4.84 -7.66
C ILE A 3 8.13 4.58 -6.26
N ASP A 4 9.29 3.92 -6.17
CA ASP A 4 9.87 3.57 -4.85
C ASP A 4 11.12 4.37 -4.53
N SER A 5 11.64 5.13 -5.51
CA SER A 5 12.77 6.03 -5.36
C SER A 5 12.73 7.11 -6.44
N MET A 6 13.23 8.30 -6.14
CA MET A 6 13.51 9.33 -7.15
C MET A 6 14.85 9.10 -7.85
N ASN A 7 15.71 8.25 -7.30
CA ASN A 7 16.90 7.76 -7.99
C ASN A 7 16.53 6.56 -8.89
N GLY A 8 16.77 6.69 -10.20
CA GLY A 8 16.40 5.68 -11.18
C GLY A 8 17.05 4.31 -10.96
N ASP A 9 18.34 4.30 -10.61
CA ASP A 9 19.06 3.04 -10.37
C ASP A 9 18.55 2.32 -9.11
N THR A 10 18.26 3.07 -8.04
CA THR A 10 17.66 2.55 -6.81
C THR A 10 16.27 1.96 -7.08
N HIS A 11 15.43 2.69 -7.82
CA HIS A 11 14.09 2.20 -8.21
C HIS A 11 14.18 0.94 -9.07
N ASP A 12 15.04 0.93 -10.08
CA ASP A 12 15.22 -0.19 -11.00
C ASP A 12 15.72 -1.44 -10.26
N ALA A 13 16.67 -1.26 -9.33
CA ALA A 13 17.17 -2.32 -8.47
C ALA A 13 16.05 -2.89 -7.57
N PHE A 14 15.26 -2.04 -6.93
CA PHE A 14 14.12 -2.46 -6.11
C PHE A 14 13.08 -3.23 -6.92
N ARG A 15 12.80 -2.81 -8.16
CA ARG A 15 11.87 -3.47 -9.07
C ARG A 15 12.45 -4.66 -9.81
N GLY A 16 13.76 -4.90 -9.71
CA GLY A 16 14.46 -5.96 -10.44
C GLY A 16 14.42 -5.77 -11.96
N LYS A 17 14.27 -4.53 -12.45
CA LYS A 17 14.11 -4.27 -13.89
C LYS A 17 14.65 -2.92 -14.32
N LYS A 18 15.71 -2.95 -15.12
CA LYS A 18 16.32 -1.75 -15.72
C LYS A 18 15.31 -0.96 -16.57
N GLY A 19 15.31 0.36 -16.42
CA GLY A 19 14.42 1.30 -17.10
C GLY A 19 12.98 1.27 -16.57
N ALA A 20 12.72 0.67 -15.41
CA ALA A 20 11.42 0.70 -14.76
C ALA A 20 11.06 2.12 -14.33
N TRP A 21 12.04 2.86 -13.80
CA TRP A 21 11.88 4.24 -13.35
C TRP A 21 11.44 5.18 -14.48
N GLU A 22 12.16 5.15 -15.61
CA GLU A 22 11.81 5.99 -16.77
C GLU A 22 10.40 5.73 -17.27
N ARG A 23 10.01 4.45 -17.35
CA ARG A 23 8.65 4.06 -17.75
C ARG A 23 7.60 4.55 -16.75
N ALA A 24 7.88 4.48 -15.45
CA ALA A 24 6.98 4.92 -14.41
C ALA A 24 6.79 6.45 -14.42
N ILE A 25 7.88 7.22 -14.57
CA ILE A 25 7.82 8.69 -14.71
C ILE A 25 7.05 9.08 -15.99
N ASN A 26 7.32 8.42 -17.11
CA ASN A 26 6.58 8.66 -18.35
C ASN A 26 5.08 8.32 -18.20
N ALA A 27 4.76 7.23 -17.51
CA ALA A 27 3.36 6.86 -17.26
C ALA A 27 2.61 7.93 -16.45
N LEU A 28 3.24 8.55 -15.42
CA LEU A 28 2.64 9.66 -14.68
C LEU A 28 2.33 10.85 -15.58
N LYS A 29 3.25 11.16 -16.51
CA LYS A 29 3.04 12.22 -17.51
C LYS A 29 1.88 11.90 -18.43
N LEU A 30 1.84 10.69 -19.00
CA LEU A 30 0.75 10.27 -19.90
C LEU A 30 -0.62 10.31 -19.21
N VAL A 31 -0.70 9.88 -17.95
CA VAL A 31 -1.93 9.98 -17.14
C VAL A 31 -2.40 11.44 -17.03
N LYS A 32 -1.48 12.36 -16.75
CA LYS A 32 -1.79 13.78 -16.66
C LYS A 32 -2.20 14.37 -18.00
N ASP A 33 -1.48 14.05 -19.07
CA ASP A 33 -1.76 14.55 -20.41
C ASP A 33 -3.13 14.06 -20.93
N ALA A 34 -3.58 12.88 -20.44
CA ALA A 34 -4.92 12.35 -20.70
C ALA A 34 -6.03 12.99 -19.83
N GLY A 35 -5.73 14.01 -19.06
CA GLY A 35 -6.70 14.70 -18.18
C GLY A 35 -7.09 13.93 -16.92
N MET A 36 -6.38 12.84 -16.61
CA MET A 36 -6.59 12.04 -15.39
C MET A 36 -5.73 12.56 -14.23
N THR A 37 -6.14 12.29 -13.01
CA THR A 37 -5.36 12.63 -11.81
C THR A 37 -4.26 11.58 -11.57
N PRO A 38 -2.96 11.95 -11.66
CA PRO A 38 -1.89 11.01 -11.39
C PRO A 38 -1.75 10.73 -9.89
N TYR A 39 -1.59 9.46 -9.56
CA TYR A 39 -1.24 9.00 -8.22
C TYR A 39 0.13 8.33 -8.25
N MET A 40 1.06 8.85 -7.44
CA MET A 40 2.33 8.21 -7.14
C MET A 40 2.14 7.29 -5.95
N ASN A 41 2.48 6.03 -6.09
CA ASN A 41 2.31 5.02 -5.06
C ASN A 41 3.68 4.53 -4.59
N MET A 42 3.98 4.68 -3.30
CA MET A 42 5.23 4.25 -2.69
C MET A 42 4.97 3.33 -1.51
N THR A 43 5.76 2.26 -1.39
CA THR A 43 5.78 1.43 -0.20
C THR A 43 6.82 1.98 0.77
N VAL A 44 6.40 2.26 1.99
CA VAL A 44 7.24 2.79 3.07
C VAL A 44 7.34 1.78 4.18
N GLY A 45 8.56 1.44 4.53
CA GLY A 45 8.91 0.56 5.63
C GLY A 45 10.09 1.12 6.42
N LYS A 46 10.58 0.36 7.39
CA LYS A 46 11.72 0.77 8.21
C LYS A 46 12.97 1.13 7.39
N TYR A 47 13.11 0.54 6.21
CA TYR A 47 14.25 0.73 5.32
C TYR A 47 14.29 2.11 4.61
N ASN A 48 13.16 2.84 4.55
CA ASN A 48 13.09 4.10 3.82
C ASN A 48 12.24 5.20 4.46
N VAL A 49 11.64 4.98 5.64
CA VAL A 49 10.75 5.94 6.31
C VAL A 49 11.42 7.28 6.60
N ASP A 50 12.72 7.26 6.98
CA ASP A 50 13.52 8.45 7.27
C ASP A 50 14.43 8.85 6.09
N SER A 51 14.21 8.27 4.90
CA SER A 51 15.10 8.51 3.77
C SER A 51 14.88 9.91 3.16
N GLU A 52 15.96 10.50 2.70
CA GLU A 52 15.91 11.72 1.88
C GLU A 52 15.09 11.49 0.59
N ASP A 53 15.13 10.28 0.08
CA ASP A 53 14.40 9.88 -1.13
C ASP A 53 12.87 9.97 -0.97
N LEU A 54 12.35 9.63 0.21
CA LEU A 54 10.93 9.84 0.52
C LEU A 54 10.56 11.33 0.45
N LYS A 55 11.39 12.20 0.99
CA LYS A 55 11.18 13.66 0.92
C LYS A 55 11.26 14.17 -0.51
N LEU A 56 12.27 13.75 -1.28
CA LEU A 56 12.40 14.11 -2.70
C LEU A 56 11.18 13.69 -3.51
N MET A 57 10.62 12.51 -3.24
CA MET A 57 9.40 12.05 -3.89
C MET A 57 8.20 12.92 -3.54
N LEU A 58 8.04 13.31 -2.28
CA LEU A 58 6.96 14.19 -1.83
C LEU A 58 7.09 15.59 -2.43
N GLU A 59 8.29 16.16 -2.49
CA GLU A 59 8.53 17.46 -3.14
C GLU A 59 8.27 17.39 -4.66
N TYR A 60 8.73 16.34 -5.33
CA TYR A 60 8.45 16.12 -6.75
C TYR A 60 6.94 16.04 -7.01
N SER A 61 6.22 15.27 -6.21
CA SER A 61 4.77 15.12 -6.39
C SER A 61 4.03 16.43 -6.13
N LYS A 62 4.47 17.23 -5.17
CA LYS A 62 3.93 18.56 -4.86
C LYS A 62 4.18 19.53 -6.01
N ASP A 63 5.40 19.59 -6.55
CA ASP A 63 5.75 20.44 -7.70
C ASP A 63 4.90 20.08 -8.93
N LYS A 64 4.75 18.80 -9.23
CA LYS A 64 3.94 18.32 -10.37
C LYS A 64 2.45 18.32 -10.13
N LYS A 65 1.99 18.65 -8.91
CA LYS A 65 0.58 18.56 -8.47
C LYS A 65 0.03 17.14 -8.61
N TYR A 66 0.83 16.15 -8.25
CA TYR A 66 0.41 14.75 -8.14
C TYR A 66 0.00 14.44 -6.71
N THR A 67 -0.77 13.40 -6.52
CA THR A 67 -1.06 12.85 -5.19
C THR A 67 -0.10 11.70 -4.90
N THR A 68 0.52 11.70 -3.73
CA THR A 68 1.35 10.58 -3.26
C THR A 68 0.55 9.69 -2.32
N LEU A 69 0.45 8.41 -2.64
CA LEU A 69 -0.16 7.39 -1.79
C LEU A 69 0.94 6.58 -1.11
N ILE A 70 0.99 6.65 0.20
CA ILE A 70 1.93 5.86 1.01
C ILE A 70 1.24 4.57 1.45
N ASN A 71 1.83 3.43 1.07
CA ASN A 71 1.46 2.11 1.61
C ASN A 71 2.51 1.70 2.64
N ILE A 72 2.06 1.29 3.80
CA ILE A 72 2.96 0.78 4.83
C ILE A 72 3.38 -0.64 4.47
N ALA A 73 4.70 -0.89 4.52
CA ALA A 73 5.25 -2.21 4.31
C ALA A 73 4.76 -3.19 5.37
N THR A 74 4.35 -4.37 4.93
CA THR A 74 3.88 -5.45 5.80
C THR A 74 4.62 -6.73 5.47
N PRO A 75 4.85 -7.64 6.44
CA PRO A 75 5.42 -8.95 6.19
C PRO A 75 4.48 -9.74 5.26
N GLY A 76 4.92 -9.99 4.03
CA GLY A 76 4.12 -10.72 3.05
C GLY A 76 4.87 -10.92 1.74
N GLY A 77 4.54 -11.95 0.98
CA GLY A 77 5.23 -12.29 -0.25
C GLY A 77 6.73 -12.55 0.01
N MET A 78 7.61 -11.83 -0.67
CA MET A 78 9.07 -11.94 -0.46
C MET A 78 9.52 -11.48 0.94
N TRP A 79 8.69 -10.74 1.67
CA TRP A 79 8.98 -10.24 3.02
C TRP A 79 8.26 -11.02 4.11
N SER A 80 7.71 -12.20 3.82
CA SER A 80 6.86 -12.97 4.76
C SER A 80 7.55 -13.35 6.09
N GLU A 81 8.87 -13.36 6.11
CA GLU A 81 9.69 -13.65 7.29
C GLU A 81 10.55 -12.47 7.75
N MET A 82 10.27 -11.26 7.22
CA MET A 82 11.08 -10.07 7.46
C MET A 82 10.31 -9.03 8.28
N ASP A 83 10.15 -9.26 9.58
CA ASP A 83 9.53 -8.26 10.49
C ASP A 83 10.30 -6.93 10.52
N THR A 84 11.57 -6.95 10.11
CA THR A 84 12.43 -5.76 10.01
C THR A 84 11.96 -4.74 8.99
N VAL A 85 11.02 -5.07 8.09
CA VAL A 85 10.42 -4.09 7.17
C VAL A 85 9.34 -3.25 7.83
N CYS A 86 8.79 -3.69 8.97
CA CYS A 86 7.71 -3.01 9.65
C CYS A 86 8.18 -1.70 10.27
N ILE A 87 7.38 -0.66 10.13
CA ILE A 87 7.56 0.60 10.87
C ILE A 87 7.12 0.42 12.32
N ASN A 88 7.71 1.21 13.20
CA ASN A 88 7.32 1.32 14.60
C ASN A 88 6.45 2.56 14.87
N GLU A 89 6.13 2.83 16.13
CA GLU A 89 5.30 3.98 16.53
C GLU A 89 5.99 5.32 16.23
N GLU A 90 7.31 5.41 16.40
CA GLU A 90 8.08 6.62 16.09
C GLU A 90 8.05 6.93 14.60
N ASP A 91 8.27 5.91 13.76
CA ASP A 91 8.18 6.02 12.30
C ASP A 91 6.77 6.44 11.85
N SER A 92 5.73 5.89 12.49
CA SER A 92 4.34 6.27 12.21
C SER A 92 4.07 7.73 12.56
N ASN A 93 4.55 8.19 13.73
CA ASN A 93 4.43 9.59 14.13
C ASN A 93 5.18 10.51 13.16
N HIS A 94 6.36 10.12 12.70
CA HIS A 94 7.11 10.85 11.68
C HIS A 94 6.29 11.02 10.38
N LEU A 95 5.66 9.96 9.89
CA LEU A 95 4.79 10.03 8.70
C LEU A 95 3.55 10.92 8.93
N ILE A 96 3.00 10.95 10.13
CA ILE A 96 1.88 11.85 10.49
C ILE A 96 2.35 13.32 10.41
N GLU A 97 3.51 13.64 10.95
CA GLU A 97 4.07 15.00 10.88
C GLU A 97 4.38 15.38 9.41
N MET A 98 4.98 14.48 8.63
CA MET A 98 5.19 14.72 7.20
C MET A 98 3.89 15.04 6.47
N ARG A 99 2.78 14.34 6.77
CA ARG A 99 1.47 14.59 6.18
C ARG A 99 0.91 15.98 6.52
N LYS A 100 1.21 16.52 7.69
CA LYS A 100 0.83 17.90 8.03
C LYS A 100 1.51 18.92 7.12
N HIS A 101 2.75 18.63 6.71
CA HIS A 101 3.54 19.47 5.82
C HIS A 101 3.19 19.23 4.34
N TYR A 102 3.06 17.97 3.93
CA TYR A 102 2.75 17.58 2.54
C TYR A 102 1.27 17.23 2.38
N LYS A 103 0.45 18.24 2.03
CA LYS A 103 -1.03 18.06 1.90
C LYS A 103 -1.44 17.14 0.75
N ASN A 104 -0.54 16.89 -0.22
CA ASN A 104 -0.73 15.95 -1.32
C ASN A 104 -0.35 14.51 -0.97
N MET A 105 0.13 14.27 0.25
CA MET A 105 0.44 12.93 0.76
C MET A 105 -0.83 12.29 1.34
N LEU A 106 -1.19 11.13 0.82
CA LEU A 106 -2.23 10.27 1.36
C LEU A 106 -1.59 9.01 1.93
N ARG A 107 -1.99 8.62 3.14
CA ARG A 107 -1.65 7.30 3.68
C ARG A 107 -2.69 6.29 3.20
N ASN A 108 -2.28 5.03 3.04
CA ASN A 108 -3.24 3.97 2.85
C ASN A 108 -4.19 3.92 4.06
N LEU A 109 -5.45 3.62 3.80
CA LEU A 109 -6.54 3.66 4.79
C LEU A 109 -6.33 2.73 5.99
N TRP A 110 -5.37 1.81 5.93
CA TRP A 110 -5.09 0.88 7.01
C TRP A 110 -3.64 1.01 7.49
N ASP A 111 -3.47 1.47 8.71
CA ASP A 111 -2.22 1.46 9.45
C ASP A 111 -2.51 0.91 10.85
N PRO A 112 -2.01 -0.29 11.19
CA PRO A 112 -2.26 -0.89 12.48
C PRO A 112 -1.64 -0.11 13.64
N MET A 113 -0.67 0.77 13.35
CA MET A 113 0.01 1.60 14.34
C MET A 113 -0.61 2.99 14.48
N ASP A 114 -1.57 3.36 13.65
CA ASP A 114 -2.25 4.65 13.75
C ASP A 114 -3.25 4.66 14.91
N ARG A 115 -2.77 5.03 16.09
CA ARG A 115 -3.60 5.18 17.28
C ARG A 115 -4.56 6.36 17.21
N ASN A 116 -4.24 7.36 16.43
CA ASN A 116 -5.04 8.57 16.30
C ASN A 116 -6.24 8.40 15.37
N ARG A 117 -6.29 7.30 14.62
CA ARG A 117 -7.37 6.92 13.70
C ARG A 117 -7.85 8.04 12.77
N GLU A 118 -7.02 9.04 12.53
CA GLU A 118 -7.34 10.12 11.62
C GLU A 118 -7.47 9.58 10.19
N GLY A 119 -8.69 9.35 9.75
CA GLY A 119 -9.02 8.92 8.41
C GLY A 119 -9.09 7.41 8.19
N VAL A 120 -8.96 6.60 9.22
CA VAL A 120 -9.18 5.14 9.11
C VAL A 120 -10.50 4.76 9.75
N ILE A 121 -11.45 4.42 8.92
CA ILE A 121 -12.72 3.86 9.38
C ILE A 121 -12.61 2.34 9.24
N GLY A 122 -11.98 1.70 10.21
CA GLY A 122 -11.98 0.25 10.36
C GLY A 122 -11.25 -0.52 9.24
N CYS A 123 -11.07 -1.79 9.49
CA CYS A 123 -10.55 -2.74 8.50
C CYS A 123 -11.64 -3.09 7.49
N ASN A 124 -11.32 -3.03 6.18
CA ASN A 124 -12.22 -3.46 5.11
C ASN A 124 -12.30 -5.00 4.97
N THR A 125 -11.76 -5.75 5.92
CA THR A 125 -11.85 -7.21 5.97
C THR A 125 -13.32 -7.61 5.85
N ILE A 126 -13.58 -8.56 4.97
CA ILE A 126 -14.93 -9.07 4.62
C ILE A 126 -15.72 -8.16 3.65
N ASN A 127 -15.64 -6.84 3.73
CA ASN A 127 -16.25 -5.94 2.73
C ASN A 127 -15.50 -5.97 1.39
N ARG A 128 -14.25 -6.40 1.41
CA ARG A 128 -13.43 -6.71 0.24
C ARG A 128 -12.82 -8.09 0.45
N LEU A 129 -12.97 -8.94 -0.54
CA LEU A 129 -12.39 -10.29 -0.54
C LEU A 129 -11.16 -10.32 -1.45
N TYR A 130 -10.18 -11.10 -1.05
CA TYR A 130 -9.02 -11.39 -1.87
C TYR A 130 -9.13 -12.82 -2.40
N ILE A 131 -9.00 -12.99 -3.72
CA ILE A 131 -9.02 -14.30 -4.36
C ILE A 131 -7.63 -14.61 -4.87
N THR A 132 -7.06 -15.72 -4.41
CA THR A 132 -5.74 -16.16 -4.84
C THR A 132 -5.79 -16.73 -6.26
N PRO A 133 -4.63 -16.87 -6.95
CA PRO A 133 -4.57 -17.54 -8.25
C PRO A 133 -5.08 -19.00 -8.25
N LYS A 134 -5.14 -19.64 -7.08
CA LYS A 134 -5.68 -21.00 -6.90
C LYS A 134 -7.20 -21.00 -6.59
N GLY A 135 -7.84 -19.84 -6.60
CA GLY A 135 -9.26 -19.71 -6.29
C GLY A 135 -9.60 -19.65 -4.81
N ASP A 136 -8.63 -19.69 -3.90
CA ASP A 136 -8.90 -19.56 -2.46
C ASP A 136 -9.34 -18.14 -2.14
N VAL A 137 -10.39 -18.01 -1.35
CA VAL A 137 -10.96 -16.74 -0.91
C VAL A 137 -10.44 -16.43 0.50
N LEU A 138 -9.80 -15.27 0.63
CA LEU A 138 -9.25 -14.76 1.88
C LEU A 138 -9.98 -13.47 2.27
N PRO A 139 -10.08 -13.13 3.57
CA PRO A 139 -10.70 -11.88 4.03
C PRO A 139 -9.88 -10.64 3.63
N CYS A 140 -8.57 -10.81 3.43
CA CYS A 140 -7.66 -9.73 3.06
C CYS A 140 -6.33 -10.35 2.59
N PRO A 141 -5.52 -9.66 1.78
CA PRO A 141 -4.25 -10.21 1.30
C PRO A 141 -3.22 -10.47 2.42
N TYR A 142 -3.40 -9.88 3.60
CA TYR A 142 -2.49 -10.00 4.75
C TYR A 142 -2.97 -11.04 5.78
N VAL A 143 -4.22 -11.47 5.71
CA VAL A 143 -4.80 -12.46 6.64
C VAL A 143 -5.05 -13.74 5.85
N HIS A 144 -4.12 -14.69 5.95
CA HIS A 144 -4.13 -15.92 5.17
C HIS A 144 -5.07 -16.99 5.78
N ILE A 145 -6.29 -16.60 6.12
CA ILE A 145 -7.34 -17.53 6.57
C ILE A 145 -8.21 -17.85 5.37
N LYS A 146 -8.12 -19.09 4.87
CA LYS A 146 -8.98 -19.58 3.77
C LYS A 146 -10.42 -19.64 4.25
N MET A 147 -11.31 -18.89 3.61
CA MET A 147 -12.75 -18.91 3.86
C MET A 147 -13.49 -19.93 2.98
N GLY A 148 -12.94 -20.24 1.83
CA GLY A 148 -13.47 -21.19 0.86
C GLY A 148 -12.72 -21.10 -0.47
N ASN A 149 -13.21 -21.78 -1.51
CA ASN A 149 -12.63 -21.75 -2.85
C ASN A 149 -13.72 -21.58 -3.91
N ILE A 150 -13.50 -20.63 -4.84
CA ILE A 150 -14.48 -20.31 -5.90
C ILE A 150 -14.71 -21.41 -6.92
N HIS A 151 -13.84 -22.42 -6.97
CA HIS A 151 -14.01 -23.60 -7.81
C HIS A 151 -14.87 -24.69 -7.15
N GLU A 152 -15.12 -24.58 -5.83
CA GLU A 152 -15.81 -25.58 -5.02
C GLU A 152 -17.22 -25.11 -4.61
N GLU A 153 -17.40 -23.79 -4.42
CA GLU A 153 -18.65 -23.22 -3.92
C GLU A 153 -18.85 -21.75 -4.38
N SER A 154 -20.06 -21.23 -4.22
CA SER A 154 -20.37 -19.86 -4.65
C SER A 154 -19.67 -18.81 -3.78
N LEU A 155 -19.20 -17.72 -4.40
CA LEU A 155 -18.61 -16.60 -3.67
C LEU A 155 -19.57 -16.01 -2.63
N LYS A 156 -20.89 -16.07 -2.89
CA LYS A 156 -21.93 -15.62 -1.97
C LYS A 156 -21.93 -16.45 -0.68
N ASP A 157 -21.81 -17.78 -0.80
CA ASP A 157 -21.82 -18.67 0.37
C ASP A 157 -20.52 -18.50 1.17
N ILE A 158 -19.39 -18.37 0.48
CA ILE A 158 -18.10 -18.07 1.11
C ILE A 158 -18.16 -16.74 1.88
N SER A 159 -18.69 -15.69 1.27
CA SER A 159 -18.85 -14.37 1.88
C SER A 159 -19.74 -14.41 3.12
N ASN A 160 -20.91 -15.05 3.00
CA ASN A 160 -21.87 -15.22 4.11
C ASN A 160 -21.24 -15.97 5.30
N ARG A 161 -20.42 -16.97 5.02
CA ARG A 161 -19.66 -17.70 6.05
C ARG A 161 -18.59 -16.80 6.68
N GLY A 162 -17.89 -16.01 5.88
CA GLY A 162 -16.89 -15.05 6.36
C GLY A 162 -17.46 -14.08 7.39
N PHE A 163 -18.65 -13.55 7.17
CA PHE A 163 -19.35 -12.68 8.13
C PHE A 163 -19.69 -13.35 9.47
N LYS A 164 -19.69 -14.68 9.53
CA LYS A 164 -19.97 -15.46 10.76
C LYS A 164 -18.69 -15.80 11.54
N ILE A 165 -17.52 -15.56 10.99
CA ILE A 165 -16.25 -15.83 11.67
C ILE A 165 -16.06 -14.84 12.82
N LYS A 166 -16.12 -15.33 14.06
CA LYS A 166 -16.05 -14.51 15.28
C LYS A 166 -14.81 -13.63 15.33
N LYS A 167 -13.64 -14.15 14.92
CA LYS A 167 -12.36 -13.41 14.88
C LYS A 167 -12.37 -12.14 14.02
N PHE A 168 -13.37 -11.92 13.18
CA PHE A 168 -13.50 -10.71 12.37
C PHE A 168 -14.54 -9.74 12.92
N ARG A 169 -15.17 -10.06 14.05
CA ARG A 169 -16.22 -9.25 14.68
C ARG A 169 -15.78 -8.59 15.99
N ASP A 170 -14.85 -9.23 16.69
CA ASP A 170 -14.26 -8.80 17.96
C ASP A 170 -12.92 -8.09 17.72
#